data_25721bd8861f1b0d5b871b518ef6241f
#
_entry.id   25721bd8861f1b0d5b871b518ef6241f
#
_cell.length_a   1.000
_cell.length_b   1.000
_cell.length_c   1.000
_cell.angle_alpha   90.00
_cell.angle_beta   90.00
_cell.angle_gamma   90.00
#
_symmetry.space_group_name_H-M   'P 1'
#
loop_
_entity.id
_entity.type
_entity.pdbx_description
1 polymer ?
#
loop_
_entity_poly.entity_id
_entity_poly.type
_entity_poly.pdbx_seq_one_letter_code
_entity_poly.pdbx_strand_id
1 'polypeptide(L)'
;LLQAQFGNAGRGWIAPFKLSKTNEPDDYFISSSVREWVTGRCIQANKKCPVGIGGIGIQSVSPSINLDVRIAPNNGAGYSFNQAILYRGEKAMPMLPAGSFKDSIQTSLATVPAVAGVLADTFRISHPVDTLQLHSTRRKQGTDKLLPASNFKNVYYGFSLTNGYPGVLYHSVGVNGAMYVNYTDEAYVRQLALLKPSLLII
;
A
#
# COMPACT_ATOMS: atom_id res chain seq x y z
N LEU A 1 -3.54 9.76 -21.30
CA LEU A 1 -4.18 9.45 -22.57
C LEU A 1 -5.25 8.36 -22.41
N LEU A 2 -4.91 7.14 -21.97
CA LEU A 2 -5.88 6.02 -21.87
C LEU A 2 -7.04 6.35 -20.91
N GLN A 3 -6.77 6.89 -19.73
CA GLN A 3 -7.83 7.26 -18.79
C GLN A 3 -8.72 8.39 -19.30
N ALA A 4 -8.17 9.31 -20.08
CA ALA A 4 -8.98 10.36 -20.71
C ALA A 4 -9.90 9.82 -21.81
N GLN A 5 -9.50 8.75 -22.49
CA GLN A 5 -10.25 8.14 -23.59
C GLN A 5 -11.28 7.11 -23.12
N PHE A 6 -10.91 6.28 -22.12
CA PHE A 6 -11.69 5.12 -21.70
C PHE A 6 -12.27 5.24 -20.29
N GLY A 7 -12.13 6.39 -19.65
CA GLY A 7 -12.54 6.63 -18.27
C GLY A 7 -11.45 6.34 -17.26
N ASN A 8 -11.56 6.96 -16.10
CA ASN A 8 -10.60 6.87 -15.00
C ASN A 8 -11.21 6.07 -13.85
N ALA A 9 -10.67 4.87 -13.60
CA ALA A 9 -11.10 3.98 -12.51
C ALA A 9 -10.34 4.21 -11.19
N GLY A 10 -9.45 5.19 -11.12
CA GLY A 10 -8.71 5.56 -9.91
C GLY A 10 -7.20 5.69 -10.12
N ARG A 11 -6.48 5.89 -9.01
CA ARG A 11 -5.03 6.14 -9.02
C ARG A 11 -4.20 4.88 -9.28
N GLY A 12 -4.71 3.72 -8.94
CA GLY A 12 -3.94 2.49 -8.97
C GLY A 12 -2.91 2.40 -7.83
N TRP A 13 -1.84 1.64 -8.06
CA TRP A 13 -0.81 1.45 -7.05
C TRP A 13 0.01 2.73 -6.81
N ILE A 14 0.25 3.01 -5.54
CA ILE A 14 1.13 4.09 -5.06
C ILE A 14 2.08 3.54 -4.01
N ALA A 15 3.30 4.05 -3.98
CA ALA A 15 4.28 3.71 -2.96
C ALA A 15 3.76 4.07 -1.56
N PRO A 16 4.06 3.25 -0.52
CA PRO A 16 3.41 3.41 0.78
C PRO A 16 3.78 4.70 1.52
N PHE A 17 4.97 5.24 1.24
CA PHE A 17 5.49 6.44 1.88
C PHE A 17 6.45 7.16 0.95
N LYS A 18 6.79 8.38 1.31
CA LYS A 18 7.80 9.18 0.65
C LYS A 18 9.17 8.55 0.76
N LEU A 19 9.55 7.75 -0.21
CA LEU A 19 10.85 7.07 -0.25
C LEU A 19 11.95 7.93 -0.85
N SER A 20 11.59 8.72 -1.84
CA SER A 20 12.42 9.74 -2.47
C SER A 20 11.54 10.65 -3.30
N LYS A 21 12.03 11.83 -3.68
CA LYS A 21 11.29 12.77 -4.54
C LYS A 21 10.87 12.15 -5.88
N THR A 22 11.61 11.15 -6.36
CA THR A 22 11.34 10.48 -7.64
C THR A 22 10.27 9.40 -7.58
N ASN A 23 9.84 8.99 -6.40
CA ASN A 23 8.83 7.95 -6.19
C ASN A 23 7.58 8.48 -5.47
N GLU A 24 7.47 9.80 -5.30
CA GLU A 24 6.27 10.41 -4.77
C GLU A 24 5.19 10.47 -5.84
N PRO A 25 3.96 10.07 -5.52
CA PRO A 25 2.84 10.41 -6.36
C PRO A 25 2.63 11.93 -6.32
N ASP A 26 2.48 12.55 -7.47
CA ASP A 26 2.26 14.00 -7.57
C ASP A 26 0.91 14.42 -7.00
N ASP A 27 -0.05 13.50 -6.98
CA ASP A 27 -1.45 13.70 -6.64
C ASP A 27 -1.81 13.37 -5.19
N TYR A 28 -1.00 12.53 -4.50
CA TYR A 28 -1.27 12.13 -3.11
C TYR A 28 -0.06 12.33 -2.20
N PHE A 29 -0.35 12.76 -0.98
CA PHE A 29 0.58 12.81 0.12
C PHE A 29 0.28 11.68 1.10
N ILE A 30 1.29 10.89 1.46
CA ILE A 30 1.18 9.83 2.45
C ILE A 30 2.06 10.20 3.65
N SER A 31 1.46 10.35 4.79
CA SER A 31 2.16 10.63 6.05
C SER A 31 1.97 9.51 7.08
N SER A 32 2.87 9.44 8.02
CA SER A 32 2.87 8.45 9.07
C SER A 32 3.29 9.06 10.41
N SER A 33 2.78 8.54 11.50
CA SER A 33 3.21 8.89 12.87
C SER A 33 4.63 8.40 13.18
N VAL A 34 5.08 7.34 12.50
CA VAL A 34 6.45 6.83 12.63
C VAL A 34 7.37 7.64 11.74
N ARG A 35 8.45 8.16 12.33
CA ARG A 35 9.43 9.00 11.61
C ARG A 35 10.57 8.19 11.00
N GLU A 36 10.86 7.03 11.55
CA GLU A 36 11.99 6.20 11.16
C GLU A 36 11.53 4.99 10.36
N TRP A 37 11.91 4.98 9.08
CA TRP A 37 11.64 3.91 8.15
C TRP A 37 12.92 3.46 7.48
N VAL A 38 13.08 2.14 7.37
CA VAL A 38 14.11 1.52 6.54
C VAL A 38 13.48 1.19 5.20
N THR A 39 14.13 1.58 4.12
CA THR A 39 13.67 1.33 2.75
C THR A 39 14.49 0.24 2.09
N GLY A 40 13.83 -0.64 1.34
CA GLY A 40 14.43 -1.60 0.44
C GLY A 40 14.03 -1.27 -1.00
N ARG A 41 14.99 -1.37 -1.93
CA ARG A 41 14.74 -1.23 -3.36
C ARG A 41 15.34 -2.42 -4.10
N CYS A 42 14.70 -2.85 -5.18
CA CYS A 42 15.15 -4.00 -5.98
C CYS A 42 16.56 -3.81 -6.57
N ILE A 43 16.99 -2.57 -6.78
CA ILE A 43 18.31 -2.21 -7.29
C ILE A 43 19.44 -2.29 -6.24
N GLN A 44 19.11 -2.48 -4.96
CA GLN A 44 20.10 -2.51 -3.89
C GLN A 44 20.60 -3.95 -3.67
N ALA A 45 21.92 -4.15 -3.71
CA ALA A 45 22.54 -5.43 -3.43
C ALA A 45 22.27 -5.89 -1.98
N ASN A 46 22.40 -4.97 -1.00
CA ASN A 46 22.12 -5.23 0.41
C ASN A 46 20.80 -4.54 0.81
N LYS A 47 19.71 -5.23 0.61
CA LYS A 47 18.37 -4.73 0.94
C LYS A 47 18.20 -4.68 2.46
N LYS A 48 17.90 -3.51 3.01
CA LYS A 48 17.68 -3.31 4.46
C LYS A 48 16.33 -3.85 4.94
N CYS A 49 15.37 -4.02 4.02
CA CYS A 49 14.09 -4.66 4.31
C CYS A 49 13.62 -5.46 3.09
N PRO A 50 12.65 -6.37 3.26
CA PRO A 50 12.03 -7.07 2.13
C PRO A 50 11.47 -6.11 1.11
N VAL A 51 11.54 -6.51 -0.14
CA VAL A 51 11.04 -5.76 -1.30
C VAL A 51 9.87 -6.55 -1.88
N GLY A 52 8.86 -5.87 -2.33
CA GLY A 52 7.66 -6.46 -2.90
C GLY A 52 7.17 -5.74 -4.14
N ILE A 53 5.86 -5.66 -4.29
CA ILE A 53 5.19 -5.02 -5.43
C ILE A 53 5.86 -3.69 -5.76
N GLY A 54 6.18 -3.48 -7.04
CA GLY A 54 6.85 -2.28 -7.52
C GLY A 54 8.34 -2.20 -7.22
N GLY A 55 8.97 -3.27 -6.72
CA GLY A 55 10.39 -3.29 -6.41
C GLY A 55 10.77 -2.47 -5.17
N ILE A 56 9.81 -2.17 -4.31
CA ILE A 56 9.96 -1.32 -3.13
C ILE A 56 9.39 -2.03 -1.90
N GLY A 57 10.00 -1.76 -0.76
CA GLY A 57 9.48 -2.11 0.55
C GLY A 57 9.93 -1.08 1.59
N ILE A 58 9.09 -0.85 2.57
CA ILE A 58 9.45 -0.04 3.73
C ILE A 58 9.13 -0.81 5.02
N GLN A 59 9.98 -0.64 6.00
CA GLN A 59 9.83 -1.27 7.30
C GLN A 59 10.00 -0.24 8.41
N SER A 60 9.09 -0.21 9.38
CA SER A 60 9.26 0.58 10.59
C SER A 60 10.45 0.04 11.41
N VAL A 61 11.37 0.91 11.79
CA VAL A 61 12.53 0.57 12.62
C VAL A 61 12.09 0.24 14.04
N SER A 62 11.08 0.94 14.53
CA SER A 62 10.47 0.65 15.83
C SER A 62 9.22 -0.20 15.63
N PRO A 63 9.06 -1.31 16.38
CA PRO A 63 7.79 -2.02 16.44
C PRO A 63 6.78 -1.15 17.20
N SER A 64 6.42 -0.01 16.61
CA SER A 64 5.47 0.92 17.18
C SER A 64 4.15 0.19 17.48
N ILE A 65 3.64 0.44 18.67
CA ILE A 65 2.32 -0.08 19.09
C ILE A 65 1.21 0.56 18.27
N ASN A 66 1.45 1.81 17.86
CA ASN A 66 0.51 2.63 17.13
C ASN A 66 1.20 3.24 15.91
N LEU A 67 0.76 2.82 14.76
CA LEU A 67 1.17 3.38 13.47
C LEU A 67 -0.06 4.02 12.82
N ASP A 68 -0.08 5.32 12.75
CA ASP A 68 -1.10 6.06 12.01
C ASP A 68 -0.58 6.38 10.63
N VAL A 69 -1.38 6.10 9.61
CA VAL A 69 -1.11 6.44 8.22
C VAL A 69 -2.25 7.29 7.70
N ARG A 70 -1.91 8.38 7.05
CA ARG A 70 -2.86 9.25 6.38
C ARG A 70 -2.50 9.36 4.90
N ILE A 71 -3.46 9.06 4.04
CA ILE A 71 -3.44 9.31 2.60
C ILE A 71 -4.33 10.54 2.37
N ALA A 72 -3.80 11.58 1.75
CA ALA A 72 -4.54 12.80 1.44
C ALA A 72 -4.08 13.38 0.09
N PRO A 73 -4.94 14.16 -0.59
CA PRO A 73 -4.55 14.82 -1.83
C PRO A 73 -3.42 15.83 -1.59
N ASN A 74 -2.52 15.92 -2.55
CA ASN A 74 -1.47 16.90 -2.56
C ASN A 74 -1.97 18.18 -3.26
N ASN A 75 -2.00 19.30 -2.54
CA ASN A 75 -2.41 20.61 -3.07
C ASN A 75 -3.77 20.60 -3.80
N GLY A 76 -4.72 19.76 -3.38
CA GLY A 76 -6.05 19.66 -3.98
C GLY A 76 -6.10 18.89 -5.31
N ALA A 77 -5.01 18.27 -5.73
CA ALA A 77 -4.95 17.51 -6.99
C ALA A 77 -5.42 16.05 -6.88
N GLY A 78 -5.80 15.60 -5.67
CA GLY A 78 -6.22 14.22 -5.45
C GLY A 78 -7.59 13.90 -6.04
N TYR A 79 -7.77 12.63 -6.37
CA TYR A 79 -9.05 12.09 -6.84
C TYR A 79 -9.79 11.46 -5.67
N SER A 80 -11.11 11.57 -5.64
CA SER A 80 -11.90 10.79 -4.70
C SER A 80 -11.84 9.31 -5.04
N PHE A 81 -11.81 8.47 -3.99
CA PHE A 81 -11.82 7.03 -4.11
C PHE A 81 -12.83 6.42 -3.13
N ASN A 82 -13.36 5.26 -3.46
CA ASN A 82 -14.28 4.50 -2.62
C ASN A 82 -13.72 3.15 -2.18
N GLN A 83 -12.52 2.81 -2.64
CA GLN A 83 -11.80 1.62 -2.19
C GLN A 83 -10.31 1.90 -2.12
N ALA A 84 -9.69 1.44 -1.04
CA ALA A 84 -8.25 1.37 -0.89
C ALA A 84 -7.83 -0.08 -0.60
N ILE A 85 -6.70 -0.50 -1.14
CA ILE A 85 -6.08 -1.80 -0.84
C ILE A 85 -4.68 -1.53 -0.32
N LEU A 86 -4.39 -2.02 0.89
CA LEU A 86 -3.06 -1.98 1.48
C LEU A 86 -2.34 -3.31 1.22
N TYR A 87 -1.18 -3.25 0.62
CA TYR A 87 -0.29 -4.40 0.44
C TYR A 87 0.76 -4.42 1.55
N ARG A 88 0.75 -5.47 2.37
CA ARG A 88 1.65 -5.62 3.51
C ARG A 88 2.28 -7.01 3.59
N GLY A 89 3.41 -7.12 4.27
CA GLY A 89 4.01 -8.41 4.60
C GLY A 89 3.14 -9.20 5.59
N GLU A 90 3.22 -10.52 5.54
CA GLU A 90 2.44 -11.43 6.41
C GLU A 90 2.58 -11.12 7.90
N LYS A 91 3.77 -10.69 8.32
CA LYS A 91 4.08 -10.35 9.72
C LYS A 91 3.87 -8.87 10.05
N ALA A 92 3.36 -8.06 9.11
CA ALA A 92 3.02 -6.69 9.40
C ALA A 92 1.70 -6.60 10.16
N MET A 93 1.61 -5.62 11.05
CA MET A 93 0.34 -5.36 11.73
C MET A 93 -0.74 -4.96 10.73
N PRO A 94 -1.96 -5.49 10.85
CA PRO A 94 -3.09 -4.99 10.09
C PRO A 94 -3.38 -3.54 10.48
N MET A 95 -3.94 -2.79 9.54
CA MET A 95 -4.44 -1.45 9.79
C MET A 95 -5.95 -1.44 9.78
N LEU A 96 -6.54 -0.55 10.57
CA LEU A 96 -7.97 -0.33 10.66
C LEU A 96 -8.28 1.15 10.41
N PRO A 97 -9.48 1.49 9.92
CA PRO A 97 -9.90 2.87 9.78
C PRO A 97 -9.81 3.63 11.09
N ALA A 98 -9.37 4.88 11.05
CA ALA A 98 -9.20 5.75 12.20
C ALA A 98 -10.06 7.02 12.09
N GLY A 99 -10.30 7.69 13.21
CA GLY A 99 -11.03 8.96 13.25
C GLY A 99 -12.50 8.82 12.82
N SER A 100 -12.98 9.77 12.04
CA SER A 100 -14.33 9.82 11.49
C SER A 100 -14.65 8.73 10.47
N PHE A 101 -13.65 7.97 10.04
CA PHE A 101 -13.82 6.92 9.03
C PHE A 101 -14.23 5.56 9.61
N LYS A 102 -14.23 5.40 10.94
CA LYS A 102 -14.49 4.09 11.59
C LYS A 102 -15.81 3.45 11.18
N ASP A 103 -16.86 4.24 11.08
CA ASP A 103 -18.22 3.74 10.85
C ASP A 103 -18.60 3.70 9.36
N SER A 104 -17.83 4.36 8.51
CA SER A 104 -18.10 4.47 7.07
C SER A 104 -17.27 3.52 6.21
N ILE A 105 -16.36 2.76 6.81
CA ILE A 105 -15.46 1.87 6.09
C ILE A 105 -15.66 0.42 6.49
N GLN A 106 -15.98 -0.41 5.51
CA GLN A 106 -15.93 -1.87 5.64
C GLN A 106 -14.51 -2.36 5.38
N THR A 107 -13.94 -3.03 6.36
CA THR A 107 -12.58 -3.58 6.27
C THR A 107 -12.63 -5.07 6.05
N SER A 108 -11.97 -5.53 5.00
CA SER A 108 -11.69 -6.94 4.77
C SER A 108 -10.18 -7.15 4.91
N LEU A 109 -9.75 -7.62 6.07
CA LEU A 109 -8.37 -8.00 6.28
C LEU A 109 -8.07 -9.29 5.51
N ALA A 110 -6.95 -9.31 4.81
CA ALA A 110 -6.51 -10.52 4.15
C ALA A 110 -6.18 -11.59 5.19
N THR A 111 -6.84 -12.72 5.03
CA THR A 111 -6.45 -13.95 5.69
C THR A 111 -5.55 -14.76 4.76
N VAL A 112 -4.73 -15.62 5.33
CA VAL A 112 -3.91 -16.56 4.53
C VAL A 112 -4.75 -17.31 3.49
N PRO A 113 -4.20 -17.68 2.32
CA PRO A 113 -2.77 -17.60 1.98
C PRO A 113 -2.35 -16.25 1.40
N ALA A 114 -1.15 -15.81 1.80
CA ALA A 114 -0.50 -14.68 1.17
C ALA A 114 0.02 -15.06 -0.22
N VAL A 115 0.08 -14.09 -1.13
CA VAL A 115 0.73 -14.28 -2.43
C VAL A 115 2.20 -13.89 -2.32
N ALA A 116 3.08 -14.87 -2.34
CA ALA A 116 4.52 -14.68 -2.20
C ALA A 116 4.90 -13.76 -1.01
N GLY A 117 4.30 -14.00 0.17
CA GLY A 117 4.58 -13.26 1.39
C GLY A 117 3.87 -11.91 1.52
N VAL A 118 2.96 -11.58 0.61
CA VAL A 118 2.18 -10.32 0.63
C VAL A 118 0.71 -10.59 0.88
N LEU A 119 0.13 -9.85 1.81
CA LEU A 119 -1.29 -9.78 2.10
C LEU A 119 -1.87 -8.48 1.53
N ALA A 120 -3.12 -8.52 1.11
CA ALA A 120 -3.86 -7.37 0.61
C ALA A 120 -5.10 -7.10 1.47
N ASP A 121 -5.03 -6.08 2.31
CA ASP A 121 -6.16 -5.64 3.13
C ASP A 121 -7.01 -4.65 2.32
N THR A 122 -8.32 -4.88 2.27
CA THR A 122 -9.25 -4.05 1.48
C THR A 122 -10.13 -3.21 2.40
N PHE A 123 -10.21 -1.92 2.07
CA PHE A 123 -11.05 -0.92 2.72
C PHE A 123 -12.08 -0.43 1.70
N ARG A 124 -13.36 -0.79 1.90
CA ARG A 124 -14.48 -0.30 1.08
C ARG A 124 -15.18 0.83 1.82
N ILE A 125 -15.33 1.95 1.15
CA ILE A 125 -15.81 3.20 1.71
C ILE A 125 -17.20 3.46 1.12
N SER A 126 -18.19 3.70 1.99
CA SER A 126 -19.58 3.88 1.58
C SER A 126 -19.81 5.09 0.66
N HIS A 127 -19.02 6.12 0.82
CA HIS A 127 -19.07 7.34 0.00
C HIS A 127 -17.66 7.69 -0.47
N PRO A 128 -17.47 8.18 -1.70
CA PRO A 128 -16.16 8.60 -2.19
C PRO A 128 -15.51 9.62 -1.26
N VAL A 129 -14.25 9.40 -0.93
CA VAL A 129 -13.44 10.30 -0.10
C VAL A 129 -12.14 10.62 -0.82
N ASP A 130 -11.53 11.73 -0.49
CA ASP A 130 -10.20 12.13 -0.95
C ASP A 130 -9.11 11.81 0.09
N THR A 131 -9.50 11.55 1.32
CA THR A 131 -8.59 11.29 2.45
C THR A 131 -8.97 10.00 3.15
N LEU A 132 -7.96 9.23 3.54
CA LEU A 132 -8.10 8.02 4.35
C LEU A 132 -7.12 8.05 5.51
N GLN A 133 -7.59 7.77 6.71
CA GLN A 133 -6.76 7.58 7.90
C GLN A 133 -6.86 6.13 8.37
N LEU A 134 -5.71 5.52 8.56
CA LEU A 134 -5.57 4.15 9.04
C LEU A 134 -4.72 4.13 10.30
N HIS A 135 -5.07 3.24 11.20
CA HIS A 135 -4.38 3.01 12.47
C HIS A 135 -4.03 1.53 12.61
N SER A 136 -2.79 1.22 12.94
CA SER A 136 -2.40 -0.16 13.21
C SER A 136 -2.78 -0.58 14.61
N THR A 137 -3.07 -1.86 14.78
CA THR A 137 -3.37 -2.46 16.07
C THR A 137 -2.61 -3.77 16.27
N ARG A 138 -2.11 -4.00 17.48
CA ARG A 138 -1.55 -5.30 17.91
C ARG A 138 -2.60 -6.20 18.56
N ARG A 139 -3.86 -5.79 18.61
CA ARG A 139 -4.91 -6.59 19.22
C ARG A 139 -5.18 -7.83 18.38
N LYS A 140 -5.27 -8.96 19.04
CA LYS A 140 -5.77 -10.19 18.40
C LYS A 140 -7.22 -9.99 18.00
N GLN A 141 -7.54 -10.27 16.75
CA GLN A 141 -8.90 -10.13 16.25
C GLN A 141 -9.91 -10.86 17.15
N GLY A 142 -10.96 -10.14 17.57
CA GLY A 142 -12.00 -10.68 18.46
C GLY A 142 -11.64 -10.74 19.94
N THR A 143 -10.49 -10.19 20.35
CA THR A 143 -10.09 -10.13 21.76
C THR A 143 -9.36 -8.81 22.09
N ASP A 144 -9.38 -8.42 23.37
CA ASP A 144 -8.59 -7.26 23.83
C ASP A 144 -7.12 -7.61 24.09
N LYS A 145 -6.71 -8.84 23.83
CA LYS A 145 -5.36 -9.31 24.09
C LYS A 145 -4.36 -8.68 23.10
N LEU A 146 -3.33 -8.01 23.65
CA LEU A 146 -2.23 -7.48 22.86
C LEU A 146 -1.26 -8.60 22.50
N LEU A 147 -0.86 -8.66 21.23
CA LEU A 147 0.21 -9.54 20.76
C LEU A 147 1.58 -8.93 21.03
N PRO A 148 2.62 -9.75 21.30
CA PRO A 148 3.98 -9.26 21.48
C PRO A 148 4.48 -8.47 20.27
N ALA A 149 5.15 -7.33 20.51
CA ALA A 149 5.72 -6.52 19.44
C ALA A 149 6.76 -7.26 18.59
N SER A 150 7.49 -8.19 19.20
CA SER A 150 8.49 -9.03 18.54
C SER A 150 7.93 -9.93 17.43
N ASN A 151 6.62 -10.18 17.43
CA ASN A 151 5.98 -11.00 16.40
C ASN A 151 5.74 -10.26 15.09
N PHE A 152 5.94 -8.93 15.06
CA PHE A 152 5.64 -8.11 13.89
C PHE A 152 6.92 -7.61 13.22
N LYS A 153 6.91 -7.71 11.90
CA LYS A 153 7.81 -6.99 11.01
C LYS A 153 6.94 -6.08 10.15
N ASN A 154 6.77 -4.84 10.56
CA ASN A 154 5.89 -3.88 9.90
C ASN A 154 6.44 -3.46 8.54
N VAL A 155 6.33 -4.37 7.57
CA VAL A 155 6.74 -4.15 6.19
C VAL A 155 5.50 -3.85 5.36
N TYR A 156 5.56 -2.76 4.60
CA TYR A 156 4.50 -2.32 3.71
C TYR A 156 5.03 -2.10 2.30
N TYR A 157 4.23 -2.45 1.29
CA TYR A 157 4.63 -2.42 -0.12
C TYR A 157 3.88 -1.39 -0.95
N GLY A 158 2.76 -0.88 -0.48
CA GLY A 158 2.02 0.17 -1.15
C GLY A 158 0.52 0.12 -0.91
N PHE A 159 -0.15 1.05 -1.57
CA PHE A 159 -1.60 1.13 -1.63
C PHE A 159 -2.06 1.10 -3.08
N SER A 160 -3.33 0.71 -3.29
CA SER A 160 -4.03 0.90 -4.55
C SER A 160 -5.35 1.60 -4.27
N LEU A 161 -5.65 2.67 -4.99
CA LEU A 161 -6.86 3.47 -4.80
C LEU A 161 -7.75 3.35 -6.03
N THR A 162 -9.03 3.02 -5.83
CA THR A 162 -10.03 2.95 -6.89
C THR A 162 -11.26 3.78 -6.56
N ASN A 163 -11.90 4.35 -7.57
CA ASN A 163 -13.06 5.20 -7.41
C ASN A 163 -14.40 4.52 -7.75
N GLY A 164 -14.35 3.24 -8.15
CA GLY A 164 -15.53 2.44 -8.48
C GLY A 164 -16.17 2.76 -9.83
N TYR A 165 -15.67 3.75 -10.58
CA TYR A 165 -16.16 4.04 -11.93
C TYR A 165 -15.54 3.08 -12.95
N PRO A 166 -16.25 2.75 -14.04
CA PRO A 166 -15.66 2.01 -15.15
C PRO A 166 -14.56 2.82 -15.82
N GLY A 167 -13.51 2.12 -16.25
CA GLY A 167 -12.40 2.78 -16.92
C GLY A 167 -11.07 2.08 -16.72
N VAL A 168 -10.01 2.80 -16.99
CA VAL A 168 -8.62 2.32 -16.86
C VAL A 168 -8.10 2.61 -15.46
N LEU A 169 -7.67 1.56 -14.76
CA LEU A 169 -6.88 1.66 -13.53
C LEU A 169 -5.40 1.50 -13.90
N TYR A 170 -4.65 2.57 -13.83
CA TYR A 170 -3.24 2.57 -14.22
C TYR A 170 -2.33 2.36 -13.01
N HIS A 171 -1.64 1.22 -12.97
CA HIS A 171 -0.63 0.92 -11.96
C HIS A 171 0.76 1.28 -12.49
N SER A 172 1.35 2.35 -11.97
CA SER A 172 2.75 2.66 -12.25
C SER A 172 3.62 2.00 -11.18
N VAL A 173 4.21 0.87 -11.51
CA VAL A 173 5.07 0.10 -10.61
C VAL A 173 6.50 0.18 -11.13
N GLY A 174 7.43 0.60 -10.28
CA GLY A 174 8.83 0.66 -10.68
C GLY A 174 9.68 1.47 -9.71
N VAL A 175 10.97 1.27 -9.84
CA VAL A 175 12.00 2.02 -9.09
C VAL A 175 12.85 2.77 -10.09
N ASN A 176 13.02 4.07 -9.91
CA ASN A 176 13.90 4.86 -10.74
C ASN A 176 15.33 4.27 -10.75
N GLY A 177 15.88 4.08 -11.94
CA GLY A 177 17.16 3.44 -12.14
C GLY A 177 17.13 1.89 -12.13
N ALA A 178 15.97 1.27 -11.96
CA ALA A 178 15.85 -0.18 -12.09
C ALA A 178 15.83 -0.61 -13.56
N MET A 179 16.52 -1.70 -13.84
CA MET A 179 16.51 -2.38 -15.12
C MET A 179 15.63 -3.62 -15.05
N TYR A 180 15.26 -4.16 -16.20
CA TYR A 180 14.45 -5.38 -16.29
C TYR A 180 14.99 -6.51 -15.41
N VAL A 181 16.31 -6.73 -15.39
CA VAL A 181 16.96 -7.76 -14.56
C VAL A 181 16.69 -7.61 -13.05
N ASN A 182 16.33 -6.43 -12.57
CA ASN A 182 16.00 -6.22 -11.17
C ASN A 182 14.62 -6.75 -10.77
N TYR A 183 13.78 -7.13 -11.75
CA TYR A 183 12.43 -7.65 -11.57
C TYR A 183 12.29 -9.14 -11.93
N THR A 184 13.39 -9.85 -12.13
CA THR A 184 13.39 -11.28 -12.50
C THR A 184 13.12 -12.22 -11.32
N ASP A 185 13.02 -11.71 -10.09
CA ASP A 185 12.64 -12.52 -8.94
C ASP A 185 11.18 -12.99 -9.07
N GLU A 186 11.00 -14.32 -9.08
CA GLU A 186 9.68 -14.95 -9.21
C GLU A 186 8.66 -14.41 -8.18
N ALA A 187 9.12 -14.09 -6.98
CA ALA A 187 8.25 -13.54 -5.93
C ALA A 187 7.61 -12.22 -6.36
N TYR A 188 8.35 -11.34 -7.04
CA TYR A 188 7.81 -10.06 -7.53
C TYR A 188 6.76 -10.26 -8.62
N VAL A 189 7.06 -11.17 -9.56
CA VAL A 189 6.12 -11.49 -10.65
C VAL A 189 4.82 -12.05 -10.09
N ARG A 190 4.90 -12.97 -9.13
CA ARG A 190 3.72 -13.53 -8.45
C ARG A 190 2.93 -12.47 -7.69
N GLN A 191 3.60 -11.53 -7.04
CA GLN A 191 2.95 -10.44 -6.31
C GLN A 191 2.20 -9.46 -7.23
N LEU A 192 2.66 -9.26 -8.47
CA LEU A 192 1.94 -8.44 -9.45
C LEU A 192 0.52 -8.95 -9.73
N ALA A 193 0.28 -10.25 -9.56
CA ALA A 193 -1.06 -10.82 -9.68
C ALA A 193 -2.06 -10.23 -8.67
N LEU A 194 -1.60 -9.68 -7.54
CA LEU A 194 -2.46 -8.98 -6.58
C LEU A 194 -3.07 -7.70 -7.15
N LEU A 195 -2.42 -7.07 -8.13
CA LEU A 195 -2.93 -5.91 -8.85
C LEU A 195 -3.96 -6.28 -9.92
N LYS A 196 -4.09 -7.57 -10.25
CA LYS A 196 -5.00 -8.11 -11.27
C LYS A 196 -4.89 -7.37 -12.62
N PRO A 197 -3.68 -7.20 -13.18
CA PRO A 197 -3.49 -6.45 -14.41
C PRO A 197 -4.18 -7.16 -15.59
N SER A 198 -4.91 -6.40 -16.41
CA SER A 198 -5.43 -6.88 -17.70
C SER A 198 -4.40 -6.73 -18.81
N LEU A 199 -3.44 -5.83 -18.64
CA LEU A 199 -2.34 -5.56 -19.55
C LEU A 199 -1.08 -5.21 -18.74
N LEU A 200 0.04 -5.80 -19.10
CA LEU A 200 1.37 -5.47 -18.57
C LEU A 200 2.23 -4.91 -19.69
N ILE A 201 2.78 -3.72 -19.49
CA ILE A 201 3.74 -3.08 -20.38
C ILE A 201 5.08 -3.02 -19.65
N ILE A 202 6.13 -3.55 -20.26
CA ILE A 202 7.48 -3.63 -19.71
C ILE A 202 8.44 -2.82 -20.56
#